data_c6b135a93b3fdc51250566f101c77c32
#
_entry.id   c6b135a93b3fdc51250566f101c77c32
#
_cell.length_a   1.000
_cell.length_b   1.000
_cell.length_c   1.000
_cell.angle_alpha   90.00
_cell.angle_beta   90.00
_cell.angle_gamma   90.00
#
_symmetry.space_group_name_H-M   'P 1'
#
loop_
_entity.id
_entity.type
_entity.pdbx_description
1 polymer ?
#
loop_
_entity_poly.entity_id
_entity_poly.type
_entity_poly.pdbx_seq_one_letter_code
_entity_poly.pdbx_strand_id
1 'polypeptide(L)'
;HKDEVENELEKGKSSDLACIIFTSGTTGTPKGVMLSHGNFLAQLDEIPERIMINPGEKALLVLPVWHVFEREVEYVILIQGGSLCYSKPIGSILLADLKKLNPTLLPAVPRVFEAVYDGISRKMRKTGGIVNAMFTFFTKVAILHSRMHRLMFNQNVCFTRYYTVAWWFAFLIPWCLLWPLKLLGNLLVFRKIKAMLGTSFRAGIAGGGAYPPVLDDFFWAIGVKIVEGYGLTETSPIISVRPIAAPVFGNVGSPIRGVKCRVVDPEDGFVLKRGQFGAIQIKGPTVMQGYYKRPDLTEKTMTVDGWLD
;
A
#
# COMPACT_ATOMS: atom_id res chain seq x y z
N HIS A 1 -35.99 -4.40 20.68
CA HIS A 1 -34.70 -4.83 20.09
C HIS A 1 -33.89 -3.65 19.52
N LYS A 2 -34.50 -2.64 18.83
CA LYS A 2 -33.76 -1.50 18.31
C LYS A 2 -33.16 -0.66 19.43
N ASP A 3 -33.95 -0.31 20.41
CA ASP A 3 -33.55 0.48 21.57
C ASP A 3 -32.50 -0.26 22.44
N GLU A 4 -32.59 -1.58 22.51
CA GLU A 4 -31.58 -2.41 23.20
C GLU A 4 -30.24 -2.35 22.49
N VAL A 5 -30.23 -2.41 21.15
CA VAL A 5 -29.01 -2.31 20.35
C VAL A 5 -28.39 -0.92 20.46
N GLU A 6 -29.21 0.15 20.39
CA GLU A 6 -28.76 1.52 20.55
C GLU A 6 -28.16 1.76 21.94
N ASN A 7 -28.82 1.26 23.00
CA ASN A 7 -28.30 1.33 24.36
C ASN A 7 -26.97 0.58 24.55
N GLU A 8 -26.78 -0.56 23.89
CA GLU A 8 -25.50 -1.29 23.95
C GLU A 8 -24.40 -0.56 23.17
N LEU A 9 -24.73 0.06 22.03
CA LEU A 9 -23.77 0.86 21.28
C LEU A 9 -23.26 2.06 22.09
N GLU A 10 -24.15 2.72 22.85
CA GLU A 10 -23.77 3.87 23.69
C GLU A 10 -22.84 3.48 24.86
N LYS A 11 -22.88 2.23 25.33
CA LYS A 11 -21.99 1.74 26.40
C LYS A 11 -20.58 1.44 25.91
N GLY A 12 -20.39 1.23 24.62
CA GLY A 12 -19.11 0.87 24.00
C GLY A 12 -18.06 1.99 24.18
N LYS A 13 -16.83 1.58 24.48
CA LYS A 13 -15.67 2.49 24.60
C LYS A 13 -14.64 2.18 23.51
N SER A 14 -13.94 3.19 23.08
CA SER A 14 -12.84 2.99 22.14
C SER A 14 -11.73 2.06 22.66
N SER A 15 -11.59 1.95 23.98
CA SER A 15 -10.65 1.02 24.61
C SER A 15 -11.12 -0.43 24.65
N ASP A 16 -12.40 -0.70 24.36
CA ASP A 16 -12.94 -2.06 24.42
C ASP A 16 -12.31 -2.92 23.32
N LEU A 17 -12.15 -4.21 23.64
CA LEU A 17 -11.57 -5.18 22.71
C LEU A 17 -12.51 -5.39 21.52
N ALA A 18 -12.04 -5.03 20.31
CA ALA A 18 -12.78 -5.22 19.08
C ALA A 18 -12.59 -6.63 18.50
N CYS A 19 -11.33 -7.12 18.51
CA CYS A 19 -11.02 -8.45 18.01
C CYS A 19 -9.67 -8.97 18.50
N ILE A 20 -9.49 -10.28 18.36
CA ILE A 20 -8.21 -10.97 18.55
C ILE A 20 -7.83 -11.61 17.22
N ILE A 21 -6.70 -11.20 16.66
CA ILE A 21 -6.20 -11.73 15.39
C ILE A 21 -4.97 -12.58 15.64
N PHE A 22 -5.05 -13.86 15.27
CA PHE A 22 -3.94 -14.78 15.42
C PHE A 22 -2.95 -14.66 14.28
N THR A 23 -1.67 -14.48 14.62
CA THR A 23 -0.56 -14.48 13.68
C THR A 23 0.33 -15.69 13.90
N SER A 24 0.94 -16.21 12.83
CA SER A 24 1.95 -17.25 12.93
C SER A 24 3.22 -16.63 13.53
N GLY A 25 3.46 -16.87 14.81
CA GLY A 25 4.70 -16.44 15.47
C GLY A 25 5.93 -17.11 14.85
N THR A 26 7.07 -16.45 14.89
CA THR A 26 8.37 -17.00 14.47
C THR A 26 8.73 -18.28 15.21
N THR A 27 8.12 -18.52 16.36
CA THR A 27 8.30 -19.72 17.22
C THR A 27 7.34 -20.86 16.89
N GLY A 28 6.51 -20.72 15.83
CA GLY A 28 5.54 -21.74 15.40
C GLY A 28 4.21 -21.77 16.19
N THR A 29 4.13 -21.16 17.39
CA THR A 29 2.88 -21.05 18.14
C THR A 29 2.16 -19.77 17.76
N PRO A 30 0.87 -19.82 17.34
CA PRO A 30 0.12 -18.62 17.01
C PRO A 30 -0.01 -17.67 18.20
N LYS A 31 0.14 -16.37 17.93
CA LYS A 31 -0.02 -15.29 18.92
C LYS A 31 -1.31 -14.52 18.61
N GLY A 32 -2.18 -14.37 19.61
CA GLY A 32 -3.43 -13.61 19.45
C GLY A 32 -3.20 -12.15 19.76
N VAL A 33 -3.16 -11.30 18.73
CA VAL A 33 -3.01 -9.85 18.84
C VAL A 33 -4.35 -9.25 19.26
N MET A 34 -4.41 -8.55 20.41
CA MET A 34 -5.60 -7.89 20.91
C MET A 34 -5.71 -6.47 20.39
N LEU A 35 -6.74 -6.19 19.61
CA LEU A 35 -7.00 -4.88 19.01
C LEU A 35 -8.30 -4.28 19.55
N SER A 36 -8.24 -3.03 19.97
CA SER A 36 -9.40 -2.27 20.44
C SER A 36 -10.12 -1.57 19.28
N HIS A 37 -11.35 -1.11 19.52
CA HIS A 37 -12.06 -0.24 18.56
C HIS A 37 -11.25 1.03 18.27
N GLY A 38 -10.62 1.63 19.27
CA GLY A 38 -9.79 2.82 19.12
C GLY A 38 -8.58 2.61 18.21
N ASN A 39 -8.00 1.39 18.20
CA ASN A 39 -6.88 1.08 17.29
C ASN A 39 -7.27 1.20 15.82
N PHE A 40 -8.46 0.70 15.45
CA PHE A 40 -8.99 0.84 14.09
C PHE A 40 -9.41 2.29 13.79
N LEU A 41 -10.15 2.93 14.68
CA LEU A 41 -10.64 4.31 14.51
C LEU A 41 -9.51 5.32 14.27
N ALA A 42 -8.33 5.08 14.87
CA ALA A 42 -7.17 5.97 14.74
C ALA A 42 -6.63 6.10 13.30
N GLN A 43 -7.07 5.26 12.38
CA GLN A 43 -6.60 5.21 10.98
C GLN A 43 -7.65 5.74 10.00
N LEU A 44 -8.93 5.73 10.38
CA LEU A 44 -10.06 5.95 9.46
C LEU A 44 -10.10 7.35 8.86
N ASP A 45 -9.57 8.36 9.53
CA ASP A 45 -9.56 9.74 9.02
C ASP A 45 -8.38 10.01 8.07
N GLU A 46 -7.23 9.45 8.39
CA GLU A 46 -5.97 9.74 7.69
C GLU A 46 -5.82 8.96 6.38
N ILE A 47 -6.27 7.71 6.36
CA ILE A 47 -6.09 6.84 5.18
C ILE A 47 -6.86 7.33 3.95
N PRO A 48 -8.14 7.74 4.07
CA PRO A 48 -8.87 8.32 2.95
C PRO A 48 -8.19 9.53 2.32
N GLU A 49 -7.59 10.40 3.12
CA GLU A 49 -6.87 11.57 2.62
C GLU A 49 -5.63 11.17 1.81
N ARG A 50 -4.85 10.19 2.28
CA ARG A 50 -3.61 9.74 1.61
C ARG A 50 -3.86 9.04 0.28
N ILE A 51 -4.91 8.25 0.19
CA ILE A 51 -5.27 7.50 -1.03
C ILE A 51 -6.43 8.13 -1.79
N MET A 52 -6.96 9.26 -1.31
CA MET A 52 -8.01 10.06 -1.95
C MET A 52 -9.26 9.22 -2.25
N ILE A 53 -9.80 8.51 -1.25
CA ILE A 53 -11.04 7.73 -1.42
C ILE A 53 -12.22 8.69 -1.48
N ASN A 54 -13.05 8.56 -2.52
CA ASN A 54 -14.25 9.36 -2.72
C ASN A 54 -15.51 8.55 -2.44
N PRO A 55 -16.61 9.20 -2.03
CA PRO A 55 -17.89 8.52 -1.88
C PRO A 55 -18.34 7.82 -3.17
N GLY A 56 -18.91 6.63 -3.02
CA GLY A 56 -19.41 5.82 -4.14
C GLY A 56 -18.33 5.02 -4.89
N GLU A 57 -17.06 5.11 -4.50
CA GLU A 57 -16.01 4.27 -5.09
C GLU A 57 -16.21 2.79 -4.75
N LYS A 58 -15.67 1.91 -5.61
CA LYS A 58 -15.74 0.45 -5.46
C LYS A 58 -14.36 -0.11 -5.20
N ALA A 59 -14.21 -0.88 -4.13
CA ALA A 59 -13.01 -1.66 -3.87
C ALA A 59 -13.21 -3.12 -4.26
N LEU A 60 -12.26 -3.69 -4.99
CA LEU A 60 -12.21 -5.13 -5.25
C LEU A 60 -11.33 -5.81 -4.22
N LEU A 61 -11.91 -6.57 -3.32
CA LEU A 61 -11.30 -7.21 -2.18
C LEU A 61 -10.92 -8.66 -2.53
N VAL A 62 -9.69 -9.03 -2.23
CA VAL A 62 -9.12 -10.33 -2.61
C VAL A 62 -8.37 -11.02 -1.47
N LEU A 63 -8.25 -10.34 -0.33
CA LEU A 63 -7.57 -10.88 0.83
C LEU A 63 -8.56 -11.58 1.77
N PRO A 64 -8.09 -12.39 2.72
CA PRO A 64 -8.96 -12.99 3.72
C PRO A 64 -9.56 -11.92 4.65
N VAL A 65 -10.88 -11.91 4.81
CA VAL A 65 -11.63 -10.95 5.64
C VAL A 65 -11.25 -10.98 7.13
N TRP A 66 -10.63 -12.07 7.60
CA TRP A 66 -10.11 -12.19 8.96
C TRP A 66 -8.69 -11.60 9.12
N HIS A 67 -8.03 -11.22 8.01
CA HIS A 67 -6.74 -10.56 8.07
C HIS A 67 -6.93 -9.07 8.39
N VAL A 68 -6.15 -8.54 9.31
CA VAL A 68 -6.29 -7.14 9.78
C VAL A 68 -6.25 -6.12 8.63
N PHE A 69 -5.43 -6.35 7.62
CA PHE A 69 -5.32 -5.44 6.46
C PHE A 69 -6.63 -5.36 5.67
N GLU A 70 -7.25 -6.50 5.36
CA GLU A 70 -8.54 -6.49 4.64
C GLU A 70 -9.63 -5.84 5.49
N ARG A 71 -9.71 -6.19 6.76
CA ARG A 71 -10.69 -5.64 7.69
C ARG A 71 -10.61 -4.12 7.79
N GLU A 72 -9.41 -3.56 7.92
CA GLU A 72 -9.24 -2.10 7.98
C GLU A 72 -9.63 -1.43 6.65
N VAL A 73 -9.25 -2.02 5.53
CA VAL A 73 -9.67 -1.52 4.21
C VAL A 73 -11.18 -1.52 4.06
N GLU A 74 -11.87 -2.57 4.52
CA GLU A 74 -13.34 -2.63 4.52
C GLU A 74 -13.93 -1.47 5.31
N TYR A 75 -13.43 -1.22 6.52
CA TYR A 75 -13.90 -0.11 7.35
C TYR A 75 -13.67 1.25 6.68
N VAL A 76 -12.47 1.46 6.15
CA VAL A 76 -12.10 2.70 5.44
C VAL A 76 -13.02 2.94 4.23
N ILE A 77 -13.31 1.92 3.43
CA ILE A 77 -14.19 2.05 2.26
C ILE A 77 -15.64 2.32 2.67
N LEU A 78 -16.15 1.59 3.66
CA LEU A 78 -17.54 1.73 4.10
C LEU A 78 -17.81 3.08 4.74
N ILE A 79 -16.90 3.59 5.58
CA ILE A 79 -17.08 4.91 6.23
C ILE A 79 -17.07 6.06 5.21
N GLN A 80 -16.41 5.87 4.07
CA GLN A 80 -16.42 6.81 2.96
C GLN A 80 -17.63 6.62 2.01
N GLY A 81 -18.60 5.75 2.37
CA GLY A 81 -19.76 5.47 1.52
C GLY A 81 -19.43 4.72 0.24
N GLY A 82 -18.34 3.98 0.23
CA GLY A 82 -17.93 3.13 -0.89
C GLY A 82 -18.61 1.75 -0.88
N SER A 83 -18.35 0.97 -1.91
CA SER A 83 -18.90 -0.39 -2.09
C SER A 83 -17.79 -1.43 -2.08
N LEU A 84 -18.04 -2.56 -1.40
CA LEU A 84 -17.14 -3.70 -1.33
C LEU A 84 -17.54 -4.75 -2.38
N CYS A 85 -16.60 -5.20 -3.18
CA CYS A 85 -16.75 -6.28 -4.14
C CYS A 85 -15.71 -7.36 -3.83
N TYR A 86 -16.14 -8.60 -3.63
CA TYR A 86 -15.23 -9.69 -3.28
C TYR A 86 -14.86 -10.53 -4.51
N SER A 87 -13.61 -10.93 -4.60
CA SER A 87 -13.08 -11.81 -5.65
C SER A 87 -12.05 -12.78 -5.08
N LYS A 88 -11.59 -13.70 -5.93
CA LYS A 88 -10.53 -14.64 -5.59
C LYS A 88 -9.19 -14.15 -6.14
N PRO A 89 -8.06 -14.30 -5.41
CA PRO A 89 -6.73 -13.90 -5.87
C PRO A 89 -6.15 -14.86 -6.94
N ILE A 90 -7.00 -15.34 -7.84
CA ILE A 90 -6.64 -16.22 -8.96
C ILE A 90 -6.64 -15.38 -10.23
N GLY A 91 -5.50 -15.27 -10.90
CA GLY A 91 -5.25 -14.31 -11.96
C GLY A 91 -6.31 -14.24 -13.07
N SER A 92 -6.87 -15.38 -13.52
CA SER A 92 -7.94 -15.41 -14.54
C SER A 92 -9.27 -14.89 -14.00
N ILE A 93 -9.64 -15.26 -12.78
CA ILE A 93 -10.86 -14.81 -12.10
C ILE A 93 -10.75 -13.32 -11.79
N LEU A 94 -9.63 -12.90 -11.20
CA LEU A 94 -9.35 -11.51 -10.86
C LEU A 94 -9.47 -10.58 -12.07
N LEU A 95 -8.86 -10.94 -13.22
CA LEU A 95 -8.94 -10.12 -14.44
C LEU A 95 -10.38 -10.07 -15.00
N ALA A 96 -11.13 -11.15 -14.91
CA ALA A 96 -12.54 -11.17 -15.33
C ALA A 96 -13.39 -10.27 -14.41
N ASP A 97 -13.19 -10.34 -13.11
CA ASP A 97 -13.92 -9.54 -12.13
C ASP A 97 -13.53 -8.05 -12.19
N LEU A 98 -12.26 -7.72 -12.35
CA LEU A 98 -11.80 -6.35 -12.61
C LEU A 98 -12.54 -5.73 -13.81
N LYS A 99 -12.67 -6.48 -14.89
CA LYS A 99 -13.40 -6.02 -16.09
C LYS A 99 -14.91 -5.91 -15.85
N LYS A 100 -15.51 -6.88 -15.15
CA LYS A 100 -16.97 -6.98 -14.92
C LYS A 100 -17.45 -5.95 -13.89
N LEU A 101 -16.75 -5.87 -12.76
CA LEU A 101 -17.13 -5.02 -11.62
C LEU A 101 -16.66 -3.58 -11.79
N ASN A 102 -15.62 -3.38 -12.62
CA ASN A 102 -15.03 -2.08 -12.92
C ASN A 102 -14.71 -1.27 -11.64
N PRO A 103 -13.92 -1.83 -10.70
CA PRO A 103 -13.61 -1.18 -9.44
C PRO A 103 -12.69 0.03 -9.63
N THR A 104 -12.69 0.92 -8.64
CA THR A 104 -11.80 2.07 -8.59
C THR A 104 -10.52 1.75 -7.82
N LEU A 105 -10.60 0.83 -6.85
CA LEU A 105 -9.51 0.47 -5.95
C LEU A 105 -9.30 -1.06 -5.90
N LEU A 106 -8.02 -1.46 -5.75
CA LEU A 106 -7.62 -2.85 -5.52
C LEU A 106 -6.60 -2.90 -4.37
N PRO A 107 -7.03 -3.10 -3.12
CA PRO A 107 -6.13 -3.46 -2.04
C PRO A 107 -5.69 -4.92 -2.21
N ALA A 108 -4.38 -5.17 -2.14
CA ALA A 108 -3.85 -6.52 -2.31
C ALA A 108 -2.41 -6.64 -1.79
N VAL A 109 -1.95 -7.88 -1.62
CA VAL A 109 -0.52 -8.13 -1.37
C VAL A 109 0.29 -8.00 -2.66
N PRO A 110 1.61 -7.71 -2.59
CA PRO A 110 2.48 -7.54 -3.77
C PRO A 110 2.37 -8.67 -4.78
N ARG A 111 2.19 -9.91 -4.33
CA ARG A 111 2.07 -11.10 -5.18
C ARG A 111 0.89 -11.06 -6.17
N VAL A 112 -0.17 -10.36 -5.81
CA VAL A 112 -1.31 -10.14 -6.73
C VAL A 112 -0.91 -9.23 -7.89
N PHE A 113 -0.17 -8.16 -7.60
CA PHE A 113 0.34 -7.26 -8.64
C PHE A 113 1.42 -7.90 -9.50
N GLU A 114 2.26 -8.78 -8.93
CA GLU A 114 3.20 -9.63 -9.69
C GLU A 114 2.43 -10.51 -10.68
N ALA A 115 1.37 -11.19 -10.21
CA ALA A 115 0.55 -12.05 -11.07
C ALA A 115 -0.13 -11.27 -12.21
N VAL A 116 -0.58 -10.04 -11.95
CA VAL A 116 -1.13 -9.14 -12.97
C VAL A 116 -0.05 -8.75 -13.99
N TYR A 117 1.13 -8.32 -13.53
CA TYR A 117 2.26 -7.97 -14.40
C TYR A 117 2.69 -9.14 -15.28
N ASP A 118 2.84 -10.32 -14.68
CA ASP A 118 3.20 -11.54 -15.39
C ASP A 118 2.13 -11.97 -16.40
N GLY A 119 0.85 -11.81 -16.03
CA GLY A 119 -0.27 -12.06 -16.92
C GLY A 119 -0.24 -11.18 -18.17
N ILE A 120 0.00 -9.88 -17.98
CA ILE A 120 0.17 -8.91 -19.07
C ILE A 120 1.37 -9.30 -19.92
N SER A 121 2.51 -9.53 -19.32
CA SER A 121 3.77 -9.85 -20.00
C SER A 121 3.69 -11.16 -20.80
N ARG A 122 3.06 -12.21 -20.21
CA ARG A 122 2.80 -13.48 -20.90
C ARG A 122 1.87 -13.29 -22.10
N LYS A 123 0.80 -12.51 -21.95
CA LYS A 123 -0.13 -12.22 -23.05
C LYS A 123 0.58 -11.52 -24.22
N MET A 124 1.41 -10.52 -23.94
CA MET A 124 2.17 -9.80 -24.98
C MET A 124 3.16 -10.72 -25.69
N ARG A 125 3.91 -11.54 -24.93
CA ARG A 125 4.83 -12.55 -25.52
C ARG A 125 4.10 -13.59 -26.36
N LYS A 126 2.93 -14.07 -25.91
CA LYS A 126 2.12 -15.05 -26.66
C LYS A 126 1.57 -14.47 -27.96
N THR A 127 1.20 -13.18 -27.97
CA THR A 127 0.76 -12.50 -29.19
C THR A 127 1.92 -12.34 -30.16
N GLY A 128 3.16 -12.17 -29.66
CA GLY A 128 4.38 -12.16 -30.46
C GLY A 128 4.51 -10.97 -31.42
N GLY A 129 5.45 -11.09 -32.36
CA GLY A 129 5.65 -10.16 -33.48
C GLY A 129 5.74 -8.67 -33.06
N ILE A 130 5.12 -7.82 -33.84
CA ILE A 130 5.12 -6.35 -33.66
C ILE A 130 4.49 -5.93 -32.33
N VAL A 131 3.45 -6.65 -31.88
CA VAL A 131 2.76 -6.29 -30.64
C VAL A 131 3.68 -6.41 -29.42
N ASN A 132 4.45 -7.50 -29.35
CA ASN A 132 5.42 -7.69 -28.25
C ASN A 132 6.59 -6.70 -28.36
N ALA A 133 7.06 -6.42 -29.58
CA ALA A 133 8.12 -5.43 -29.82
C ALA A 133 7.67 -4.02 -29.37
N MET A 134 6.46 -3.61 -29.76
CA MET A 134 5.87 -2.34 -29.36
C MET A 134 5.69 -2.26 -27.84
N PHE A 135 5.15 -3.31 -27.20
CA PHE A 135 5.00 -3.36 -25.76
C PHE A 135 6.34 -3.17 -25.05
N THR A 136 7.37 -3.93 -25.47
CA THR A 136 8.71 -3.85 -24.87
C THR A 136 9.34 -2.47 -25.07
N PHE A 137 9.27 -1.91 -26.29
CA PHE A 137 9.83 -0.61 -26.62
C PHE A 137 9.16 0.52 -25.80
N PHE A 138 7.82 0.63 -25.90
CA PHE A 138 7.10 1.71 -25.21
C PHE A 138 7.16 1.59 -23.69
N THR A 139 7.24 0.37 -23.13
CA THR A 139 7.43 0.18 -21.70
C THR A 139 8.78 0.73 -21.24
N LYS A 140 9.87 0.44 -21.97
CA LYS A 140 11.20 1.01 -21.67
C LYS A 140 11.20 2.53 -21.76
N VAL A 141 10.59 3.11 -22.79
CA VAL A 141 10.44 4.56 -22.97
C VAL A 141 9.66 5.17 -21.80
N ALA A 142 8.54 4.57 -21.42
CA ALA A 142 7.70 5.08 -20.34
C ALA A 142 8.40 5.01 -18.99
N ILE A 143 9.12 3.91 -18.69
CA ILE A 143 9.91 3.78 -17.46
C ILE A 143 11.02 4.84 -17.40
N LEU A 144 11.76 5.02 -18.50
CA LEU A 144 12.81 6.02 -18.56
C LEU A 144 12.25 7.44 -18.35
N HIS A 145 11.17 7.78 -19.06
CA HIS A 145 10.48 9.07 -18.88
C HIS A 145 10.00 9.26 -17.42
N SER A 146 9.42 8.22 -16.81
CA SER A 146 8.97 8.27 -15.41
C SER A 146 10.14 8.48 -14.45
N ARG A 147 11.27 7.80 -14.66
CA ARG A 147 12.49 7.98 -13.84
C ARG A 147 13.06 9.39 -13.96
N MET A 148 13.10 9.98 -15.17
CA MET A 148 13.52 11.38 -15.35
C MET A 148 12.60 12.34 -14.58
N HIS A 149 11.28 12.13 -14.67
CA HIS A 149 10.30 12.91 -13.90
C HIS A 149 10.58 12.84 -12.39
N ARG A 150 10.78 11.62 -11.86
CA ARG A 150 11.06 11.41 -10.42
C ARG A 150 12.34 12.11 -9.98
N LEU A 151 13.37 12.12 -10.80
CA LEU A 151 14.61 12.84 -10.53
C LEU A 151 14.40 14.36 -10.52
N MET A 152 13.71 14.91 -11.51
CA MET A 152 13.43 16.35 -11.61
C MET A 152 12.59 16.85 -10.43
N PHE A 153 11.62 16.10 -9.98
CA PHE A 153 10.67 16.51 -8.93
C PHE A 153 10.99 15.93 -7.54
N ASN A 154 12.19 15.40 -7.34
CA ASN A 154 12.65 14.83 -6.05
C ASN A 154 11.70 13.76 -5.46
N GLN A 155 11.18 12.91 -6.32
CA GLN A 155 10.25 11.85 -5.95
C GLN A 155 10.95 10.51 -5.63
N ASN A 156 12.25 10.50 -5.44
CA ASN A 156 12.99 9.32 -4.96
C ASN A 156 13.52 9.57 -3.55
N VAL A 157 13.66 8.50 -2.77
CA VAL A 157 14.36 8.56 -1.48
C VAL A 157 15.79 9.05 -1.72
N CYS A 158 16.17 10.12 -1.03
CA CYS A 158 17.51 10.66 -1.08
C CYS A 158 17.90 11.19 0.31
N PHE A 159 19.01 10.73 0.84
CA PHE A 159 19.55 11.20 2.13
C PHE A 159 20.36 12.47 2.00
N THR A 160 20.95 12.71 0.82
CA THR A 160 21.75 13.90 0.51
C THR A 160 21.25 14.51 -0.79
N ARG A 161 20.81 15.78 -0.73
CA ARG A 161 20.38 16.51 -1.92
C ARG A 161 21.57 17.18 -2.58
N TYR A 162 22.03 16.62 -3.70
CA TYR A 162 23.08 17.22 -4.53
C TYR A 162 22.55 17.78 -5.86
N TYR A 163 21.24 17.92 -6.01
CA TYR A 163 20.67 18.39 -7.27
C TYR A 163 20.79 19.91 -7.39
N THR A 164 21.67 20.35 -8.27
CA THR A 164 21.75 21.74 -8.71
C THR A 164 20.71 22.01 -9.80
N VAL A 165 20.40 23.26 -10.07
CA VAL A 165 19.54 23.70 -11.17
C VAL A 165 20.02 23.13 -12.52
N ALA A 166 21.34 22.97 -12.69
CA ALA A 166 21.93 22.36 -13.89
C ALA A 166 21.46 20.91 -14.13
N TRP A 167 21.38 20.09 -13.06
CA TRP A 167 20.87 18.74 -13.18
C TRP A 167 19.39 18.69 -13.59
N TRP A 168 18.59 19.64 -13.10
CA TRP A 168 17.18 19.72 -13.50
C TRP A 168 17.05 19.94 -15.02
N PHE A 169 17.82 20.86 -15.61
CA PHE A 169 17.86 21.09 -17.05
C PHE A 169 18.40 19.88 -17.82
N ALA A 170 19.41 19.18 -17.29
CA ALA A 170 19.95 17.97 -17.90
C ALA A 170 18.90 16.85 -18.05
N PHE A 171 17.99 16.72 -17.08
CA PHE A 171 16.89 15.75 -17.14
C PHE A 171 15.68 16.26 -17.95
N LEU A 172 15.45 17.57 -18.03
CA LEU A 172 14.35 18.17 -18.75
C LEU A 172 14.40 17.85 -20.26
N ILE A 173 15.57 17.97 -20.87
CA ILE A 173 15.75 17.72 -22.32
C ILE A 173 15.34 16.28 -22.68
N PRO A 174 15.94 15.22 -22.10
CA PRO A 174 15.53 13.86 -22.44
C PRO A 174 14.08 13.56 -22.04
N TRP A 175 13.56 14.17 -20.95
CA TRP A 175 12.17 14.04 -20.57
C TRP A 175 11.22 14.58 -21.63
N CYS A 176 11.49 15.78 -22.17
CA CYS A 176 10.73 16.37 -23.28
C CYS A 176 10.80 15.54 -24.55
N LEU A 177 11.98 15.00 -24.89
CA LEU A 177 12.17 14.15 -26.09
C LEU A 177 11.43 12.81 -25.98
N LEU A 178 11.33 12.25 -24.77
CA LEU A 178 10.61 10.99 -24.54
C LEU A 178 9.08 11.18 -24.42
N TRP A 179 8.62 12.39 -24.14
CA TRP A 179 7.20 12.67 -23.91
C TRP A 179 6.29 12.30 -25.09
N PRO A 180 6.60 12.65 -26.37
CA PRO A 180 5.80 12.24 -27.53
C PRO A 180 5.72 10.72 -27.69
N LEU A 181 6.85 10.03 -27.49
CA LEU A 181 6.91 8.57 -27.57
C LEU A 181 6.09 7.91 -26.46
N LYS A 182 6.14 8.46 -25.25
CA LYS A 182 5.28 8.00 -24.13
C LYS A 182 3.80 8.21 -24.43
N LEU A 183 3.42 9.34 -25.03
CA LEU A 183 2.05 9.62 -25.43
C LEU A 183 1.58 8.61 -26.49
N LEU A 184 2.40 8.33 -27.49
CA LEU A 184 2.12 7.32 -28.50
C LEU A 184 1.97 5.92 -27.88
N GLY A 185 2.87 5.56 -26.97
CA GLY A 185 2.79 4.30 -26.21
C GLY A 185 1.51 4.19 -25.38
N ASN A 186 1.07 5.29 -24.77
CA ASN A 186 -0.20 5.31 -24.04
C ASN A 186 -1.40 5.05 -24.97
N LEU A 187 -1.41 5.64 -26.16
CA LEU A 187 -2.48 5.46 -27.13
C LEU A 187 -2.51 4.05 -27.71
N LEU A 188 -1.37 3.53 -28.15
CA LEU A 188 -1.27 2.27 -28.89
C LEU A 188 -1.27 1.02 -28.00
N VAL A 189 -0.68 1.12 -26.78
CA VAL A 189 -0.38 -0.02 -25.92
C VAL A 189 -1.06 0.12 -24.55
N PHE A 190 -0.74 1.17 -23.78
CA PHE A 190 -1.08 1.20 -22.35
C PHE A 190 -2.58 1.41 -22.10
N ARG A 191 -3.28 2.12 -22.97
CA ARG A 191 -4.75 2.24 -22.89
C ARG A 191 -5.43 0.87 -22.88
N LYS A 192 -4.97 -0.06 -23.70
CA LYS A 192 -5.49 -1.43 -23.78
C LYS A 192 -5.17 -2.23 -22.51
N ILE A 193 -3.97 -2.04 -21.94
CA ILE A 193 -3.56 -2.67 -20.69
C ILE A 193 -4.38 -2.14 -19.52
N LYS A 194 -4.54 -0.82 -19.42
CA LYS A 194 -5.37 -0.20 -18.38
C LYS A 194 -6.83 -0.66 -18.44
N ALA A 195 -7.38 -0.80 -19.64
CA ALA A 195 -8.74 -1.32 -19.83
C ALA A 195 -8.92 -2.78 -19.33
N MET A 196 -7.85 -3.56 -19.18
CA MET A 196 -7.92 -4.89 -18.56
C MET A 196 -8.13 -4.84 -17.04
N LEU A 197 -7.73 -3.73 -16.39
CA LEU A 197 -7.94 -3.49 -14.96
C LEU A 197 -9.31 -2.87 -14.67
N GLY A 198 -10.02 -2.43 -15.73
CA GLY A 198 -11.24 -1.65 -15.62
C GLY A 198 -11.03 -0.19 -16.03
N THR A 199 -12.05 0.42 -16.61
CA THR A 199 -11.98 1.82 -17.06
C THR A 199 -12.01 2.82 -15.93
N SER A 200 -12.57 2.43 -14.78
CA SER A 200 -12.65 3.23 -13.55
C SER A 200 -11.47 3.00 -12.60
N PHE A 201 -10.55 2.08 -12.92
CA PHE A 201 -9.44 1.74 -12.04
C PHE A 201 -8.53 2.94 -11.79
N ARG A 202 -8.44 3.35 -10.54
CA ARG A 202 -7.72 4.55 -10.10
C ARG A 202 -6.42 4.20 -9.40
N ALA A 203 -6.46 3.26 -8.46
CA ALA A 203 -5.27 2.89 -7.69
C ALA A 203 -5.31 1.45 -7.16
N GLY A 204 -4.13 0.85 -7.05
CA GLY A 204 -3.87 -0.30 -6.21
C GLY A 204 -3.22 0.11 -4.89
N ILE A 205 -3.47 -0.66 -3.84
CA ILE A 205 -2.87 -0.48 -2.52
C ILE A 205 -2.12 -1.77 -2.20
N ALA A 206 -0.79 -1.70 -2.19
CA ALA A 206 0.07 -2.84 -1.88
C ALA A 206 0.47 -2.81 -0.40
N GLY A 207 0.19 -3.90 0.32
CA GLY A 207 0.54 -4.04 1.74
C GLY A 207 0.82 -5.49 2.12
N GLY A 208 1.30 -5.71 3.34
CA GLY A 208 1.58 -7.06 3.86
C GLY A 208 2.86 -7.72 3.33
N GLY A 209 3.69 -7.00 2.59
CA GLY A 209 4.98 -7.47 2.07
C GLY A 209 5.70 -6.39 1.29
N ALA A 210 6.99 -6.57 1.04
CA ALA A 210 7.79 -5.63 0.27
C ALA A 210 7.32 -5.59 -1.20
N TYR A 211 7.05 -4.40 -1.70
CA TYR A 211 6.61 -4.20 -3.07
C TYR A 211 7.82 -4.10 -4.01
N PRO A 212 7.94 -4.98 -5.02
CA PRO A 212 9.12 -5.00 -5.88
C PRO A 212 9.30 -3.70 -6.69
N PRO A 213 10.50 -3.08 -6.69
CA PRO A 213 10.74 -1.83 -7.40
C PRO A 213 10.45 -1.90 -8.91
N VAL A 214 10.61 -3.08 -9.52
CA VAL A 214 10.32 -3.28 -10.95
C VAL A 214 8.83 -3.11 -11.27
N LEU A 215 7.96 -3.51 -10.35
CA LEU A 215 6.52 -3.32 -10.48
C LEU A 215 6.14 -1.86 -10.30
N ASP A 216 6.77 -1.20 -9.33
CA ASP A 216 6.57 0.23 -9.08
C ASP A 216 6.95 1.06 -10.32
N ASP A 217 8.10 0.76 -10.90
CA ASP A 217 8.52 1.38 -12.16
C ASP A 217 7.54 1.11 -13.31
N PHE A 218 7.11 -0.14 -13.48
CA PHE A 218 6.22 -0.52 -14.57
C PHE A 218 4.84 0.13 -14.44
N PHE A 219 4.15 -0.08 -13.32
CA PHE A 219 2.76 0.38 -13.16
C PHE A 219 2.65 1.89 -13.22
N TRP A 220 3.52 2.62 -12.53
CA TRP A 220 3.52 4.08 -12.58
C TRP A 220 3.88 4.63 -13.97
N ALA A 221 4.81 3.99 -14.68
CA ALA A 221 5.19 4.41 -16.04
C ALA A 221 4.03 4.30 -17.03
N ILE A 222 3.20 3.26 -16.92
CA ILE A 222 2.02 3.08 -17.77
C ILE A 222 0.80 3.86 -17.29
N GLY A 223 0.92 4.59 -16.17
CA GLY A 223 -0.15 5.42 -15.60
C GLY A 223 -1.15 4.65 -14.74
N VAL A 224 -0.75 3.52 -14.18
CA VAL A 224 -1.47 2.78 -13.13
C VAL A 224 -0.80 3.08 -11.80
N LYS A 225 -1.53 3.73 -10.89
CA LYS A 225 -0.99 4.13 -9.59
C LYS A 225 -1.09 2.96 -8.62
N ILE A 226 0.05 2.49 -8.12
CA ILE A 226 0.10 1.54 -7.00
C ILE A 226 0.80 2.26 -5.86
N VAL A 227 0.15 2.33 -4.70
CA VAL A 227 0.73 2.91 -3.48
C VAL A 227 1.08 1.80 -2.51
N GLU A 228 2.18 1.98 -1.80
CA GLU A 228 2.68 1.02 -0.84
C GLU A 228 2.33 1.48 0.57
N GLY A 229 1.82 0.53 1.38
CA GLY A 229 1.59 0.69 2.81
C GLY A 229 2.45 -0.25 3.62
N TYR A 230 2.89 0.19 4.80
CA TYR A 230 3.65 -0.58 5.75
C TYR A 230 2.92 -0.66 7.09
N GLY A 231 2.95 -1.84 7.69
CA GLY A 231 2.41 -2.09 9.00
C GLY A 231 2.43 -3.55 9.40
N LEU A 232 1.97 -3.81 10.62
CA LEU A 232 1.96 -5.10 11.29
C LEU A 232 0.55 -5.37 11.84
N THR A 233 0.23 -6.62 12.13
CA THR A 233 -1.03 -6.94 12.84
C THR A 233 -1.07 -6.19 14.19
N GLU A 234 0.05 -6.10 14.85
CA GLU A 234 0.26 -5.40 16.12
C GLU A 234 0.08 -3.88 16.03
N THR A 235 -0.08 -3.32 14.82
CA THR A 235 -0.32 -1.88 14.57
C THR A 235 -1.64 -1.59 13.85
N SER A 236 -2.56 -2.53 13.78
CA SER A 236 -4.00 -2.43 13.40
C SER A 236 -4.38 -2.00 11.97
N PRO A 237 -3.72 -2.29 10.91
CA PRO A 237 -2.36 -2.71 10.62
C PRO A 237 -1.41 -1.57 10.22
N ILE A 238 -1.90 -0.31 10.04
CA ILE A 238 -1.22 0.70 9.24
C ILE A 238 -0.31 1.58 10.09
N ILE A 239 0.96 1.60 9.76
CA ILE A 239 1.96 2.53 10.30
C ILE A 239 2.13 3.70 9.34
N SER A 240 2.27 3.40 8.06
CA SER A 240 2.48 4.40 7.00
C SER A 240 1.89 3.97 5.67
N VAL A 241 1.52 4.96 4.85
CA VAL A 241 1.08 4.76 3.47
C VAL A 241 1.68 5.86 2.60
N ARG A 242 2.23 5.48 1.46
CA ARG A 242 2.72 6.41 0.45
C ARG A 242 1.55 7.21 -0.13
N PRO A 243 1.54 8.56 -0.06
CA PRO A 243 0.43 9.36 -0.59
C PRO A 243 0.37 9.27 -2.11
N ILE A 244 -0.85 9.09 -2.65
CA ILE A 244 -1.06 8.94 -4.10
C ILE A 244 -0.81 10.25 -4.88
N ALA A 245 -1.03 11.40 -4.24
CA ALA A 245 -0.87 12.72 -4.87
C ALA A 245 0.60 13.15 -4.96
N ALA A 246 1.41 12.77 -3.96
CA ALA A 246 2.81 13.16 -3.87
C ALA A 246 3.70 11.95 -3.50
N PRO A 247 3.81 10.95 -4.39
CA PRO A 247 4.56 9.73 -4.09
C PRO A 247 6.06 10.01 -4.04
N VAL A 248 6.72 9.37 -3.06
CA VAL A 248 8.17 9.26 -3.04
C VAL A 248 8.50 7.78 -3.18
N PHE A 249 9.26 7.44 -4.22
CA PHE A 249 9.58 6.05 -4.57
C PHE A 249 10.77 5.53 -3.76
N GLY A 250 10.72 4.24 -3.41
CA GLY A 250 11.71 3.60 -2.56
C GLY A 250 11.46 3.79 -1.07
N ASN A 251 10.23 4.20 -0.68
CA ASN A 251 9.78 4.19 0.70
C ASN A 251 8.28 3.85 0.81
N VAL A 252 7.85 3.57 2.01
CA VAL A 252 6.47 3.22 2.38
C VAL A 252 5.64 4.44 2.84
N GLY A 253 6.13 5.64 2.64
CA GLY A 253 5.49 6.89 3.11
C GLY A 253 5.91 7.29 4.53
N SER A 254 5.40 8.44 4.98
CA SER A 254 5.55 8.90 6.35
C SER A 254 4.55 8.18 7.27
N PRO A 255 4.85 8.06 8.57
CA PRO A 255 3.88 7.57 9.55
C PRO A 255 2.57 8.35 9.49
N ILE A 256 1.45 7.67 9.78
CA ILE A 256 0.14 8.32 9.90
C ILE A 256 0.08 9.19 11.16
N ARG A 257 -0.90 10.08 11.22
CA ARG A 257 -1.08 11.00 12.36
C ARG A 257 -1.17 10.24 13.68
N GLY A 258 -0.48 10.72 14.69
CA GLY A 258 -0.44 10.10 16.02
C GLY A 258 0.53 8.92 16.15
N VAL A 259 1.04 8.37 15.07
CA VAL A 259 2.04 7.29 15.08
C VAL A 259 3.46 7.88 15.03
N LYS A 260 4.27 7.49 16.00
CA LYS A 260 5.69 7.85 16.09
C LYS A 260 6.53 6.64 15.74
N CYS A 261 7.58 6.86 14.94
CA CYS A 261 8.56 5.84 14.59
C CYS A 261 9.95 6.32 14.99
N ARG A 262 10.76 5.42 15.53
CA ARG A 262 12.20 5.62 15.72
C ARG A 262 12.97 4.40 15.22
N VAL A 263 14.20 4.60 14.83
CA VAL A 263 15.12 3.52 14.48
C VAL A 263 16.15 3.41 15.58
N VAL A 264 16.32 2.21 16.10
CA VAL A 264 17.25 1.94 17.21
C VAL A 264 18.29 0.91 16.79
N ASP A 265 19.43 0.97 17.43
CA ASP A 265 20.42 -0.10 17.34
C ASP A 265 19.87 -1.37 18.00
N PRO A 266 19.87 -2.52 17.32
CA PRO A 266 19.32 -3.76 17.87
C PRO A 266 20.15 -4.36 19.03
N GLU A 267 21.41 -3.92 19.23
CA GLU A 267 22.28 -4.44 20.29
C GLU A 267 22.13 -3.66 21.59
N ASP A 268 22.12 -2.31 21.53
CA ASP A 268 22.10 -1.45 22.70
C ASP A 268 20.85 -0.61 22.89
N GLY A 269 19.95 -0.61 21.88
CA GLY A 269 18.67 0.11 21.92
C GLY A 269 18.78 1.62 21.75
N PHE A 270 19.97 2.20 21.47
CA PHE A 270 20.12 3.62 21.24
C PHE A 270 19.44 4.08 19.95
N VAL A 271 18.82 5.26 20.02
CA VAL A 271 18.19 5.85 18.84
C VAL A 271 19.23 6.28 17.82
N LEU A 272 19.11 5.74 16.62
CA LEU A 272 20.03 5.99 15.53
C LEU A 272 19.72 7.29 14.79
N LYS A 273 20.74 7.87 14.19
CA LYS A 273 20.62 9.08 13.35
C LYS A 273 20.00 8.72 11.99
N ARG A 274 19.40 9.75 11.36
CA ARG A 274 18.86 9.60 9.99
C ARG A 274 19.91 9.07 9.02
N GLY A 275 19.54 8.03 8.27
CA GLY A 275 20.41 7.37 7.29
C GLY A 275 21.15 6.14 7.82
N GLN A 276 21.00 5.80 9.11
CA GLN A 276 21.49 4.56 9.69
C GLN A 276 20.43 3.47 9.65
N PHE A 277 20.86 2.21 9.56
CA PHE A 277 20.00 1.03 9.56
C PHE A 277 19.89 0.46 10.97
N GLY A 278 18.69 0.04 11.37
CA GLY A 278 18.44 -0.56 12.68
C GLY A 278 17.02 -1.13 12.78
N ALA A 279 16.61 -1.52 13.98
CA ALA A 279 15.27 -1.96 14.30
C ALA A 279 14.31 -0.77 14.36
N ILE A 280 13.06 -0.98 13.88
CA ILE A 280 12.03 0.06 13.87
C ILE A 280 11.14 -0.13 15.10
N GLN A 281 11.09 0.88 15.94
CA GLN A 281 10.17 0.92 17.07
C GLN A 281 9.03 1.90 16.80
N ILE A 282 7.81 1.51 17.21
CA ILE A 282 6.57 2.21 16.89
C ILE A 282 5.80 2.51 18.17
N LYS A 283 5.25 3.73 18.27
CA LYS A 283 4.38 4.15 19.36
C LYS A 283 3.22 4.98 18.83
N GLY A 284 2.02 4.67 19.26
CA GLY A 284 0.83 5.44 18.87
C GLY A 284 -0.47 4.72 19.14
N PRO A 285 -1.60 5.35 18.77
CA PRO A 285 -2.93 4.82 19.05
C PRO A 285 -3.28 3.55 18.26
N THR A 286 -2.51 3.23 17.23
CA THR A 286 -2.69 2.02 16.42
C THR A 286 -2.05 0.77 17.04
N VAL A 287 -1.21 0.94 18.06
CA VAL A 287 -0.48 -0.18 18.69
C VAL A 287 -1.43 -1.02 19.52
N MET A 288 -1.32 -2.33 19.40
CA MET A 288 -2.14 -3.33 20.10
C MET A 288 -2.16 -3.17 21.62
N GLN A 289 -3.16 -3.76 22.26
CA GLN A 289 -3.21 -3.85 23.73
C GLN A 289 -2.24 -4.90 24.32
N GLY A 290 -1.78 -5.83 23.47
CA GLY A 290 -0.87 -6.92 23.83
C GLY A 290 -1.29 -8.25 23.22
N TYR A 291 -0.61 -9.34 23.60
CA TYR A 291 -0.94 -10.68 23.15
C TYR A 291 -1.86 -11.40 24.13
N TYR A 292 -2.96 -11.93 23.63
CA TYR A 292 -4.00 -12.61 24.41
C TYR A 292 -3.42 -13.78 25.22
N LYS A 293 -3.62 -13.75 26.54
CA LYS A 293 -3.10 -14.73 27.52
C LYS A 293 -1.59 -14.97 27.43
N ARG A 294 -0.84 -13.99 26.90
CA ARG A 294 0.63 -14.10 26.76
C ARG A 294 1.32 -12.81 27.22
N PRO A 295 1.22 -12.47 28.53
CA PRO A 295 1.91 -11.30 29.08
C PRO A 295 3.42 -11.37 28.89
N ASP A 296 3.99 -12.57 28.96
CA ASP A 296 5.41 -12.87 28.71
C ASP A 296 5.89 -12.39 27.32
N LEU A 297 5.07 -12.58 26.29
CA LEU A 297 5.37 -12.09 24.94
C LEU A 297 5.12 -10.60 24.79
N THR A 298 4.10 -10.09 25.45
CA THR A 298 3.78 -8.66 25.45
C THR A 298 4.95 -7.86 26.02
N GLU A 299 5.46 -8.26 27.19
CA GLU A 299 6.62 -7.64 27.82
C GLU A 299 7.91 -7.69 26.98
N LYS A 300 8.09 -8.76 26.20
CA LYS A 300 9.24 -8.89 25.28
C LYS A 300 9.14 -8.00 24.05
N THR A 301 7.92 -7.65 23.64
CA THR A 301 7.66 -6.90 22.38
C THR A 301 7.38 -5.42 22.65
N MET A 302 7.04 -5.07 23.89
CA MET A 302 6.79 -3.69 24.31
C MET A 302 7.91 -3.21 25.21
N THR A 303 8.50 -2.07 24.88
CA THR A 303 9.49 -1.43 25.77
C THR A 303 8.78 -0.83 27.00
N VAL A 304 9.54 -0.58 28.07
CA VAL A 304 9.03 0.02 29.32
C VAL A 304 8.38 1.40 29.08
N ASP A 305 8.90 2.16 28.11
CA ASP A 305 8.35 3.47 27.71
C ASP A 305 7.25 3.36 26.63
N GLY A 306 6.74 2.15 26.37
CA GLY A 306 5.54 1.90 25.56
C GLY A 306 5.76 1.96 24.04
N TRP A 307 6.94 1.58 23.55
CA TRP A 307 7.18 1.34 22.14
C TRP A 307 7.01 -0.14 21.82
N LEU A 308 6.40 -0.42 20.69
CA LEU A 308 6.39 -1.72 20.04
C LEU A 308 7.73 -1.91 19.31
N ASP A 309 8.42 -3.00 19.62
CA ASP A 309 9.74 -3.36 19.09
C ASP A 309 9.62 -4.50 18.05
#